data_903f95a0dd86281b14a97e25afc240ab
#
_entry.id   903f95a0dd86281b14a97e25afc240ab
#
_cell.length_a   1.000
_cell.length_b   1.000
_cell.length_c   1.000
_cell.angle_alpha   90.00
_cell.angle_beta   90.00
_cell.angle_gamma   90.00
#
_symmetry.space_group_name_H-M   'P 1'
#
loop_
_entity.id
_entity.type
_entity.pdbx_description
1 polymer ?
#
loop_
_entity_poly.entity_id
_entity_poly.type
_entity_poly.pdbx_seq_one_letter_code
_entity_poly.pdbx_strand_id
1 'polypeptide(L)'
;LMSSAMAAGLYHPNCKDGHTTYFLGISTPPDDQFTKKEIEQIEEDYKDDQKQQYAERQEEKFGRLANYSLDPMNKKVYATRQNQWKEQAYRPVTRGDATTIQIKPDKTITVRKVNSYSGDVYISDQANIKPRALHLINKHTEKAMEQWGISEDRKPKIVIPSSDEMPTAYGKYDAINNTVYYIPQVENNEVIADSGSVEYHEMWHMKQAENFRMKYGEITKENYNNYIEHSCKMAKNEIDRLGINEYNVNEISDYAFRMYRQGRYDEVEAEYHTLKRK
;
A
#
# COMPACT_ATOMS: atom_id res chain seq x y z
N LEU A 1 2.28 11.84 -37.34
CA LEU A 1 2.19 11.00 -36.14
C LEU A 1 2.35 11.81 -34.86
N MET A 2 3.42 12.63 -34.72
CA MET A 2 3.64 13.47 -33.51
C MET A 2 2.52 14.52 -33.33
N SER A 3 2.13 15.23 -34.36
CA SER A 3 1.06 16.22 -34.31
C SER A 3 -0.29 15.61 -33.90
N SER A 4 -0.58 14.39 -34.33
CA SER A 4 -1.80 13.67 -33.94
C SER A 4 -1.76 13.24 -32.46
N ALA A 5 -0.58 12.83 -31.95
CA ALA A 5 -0.39 12.48 -30.56
C ALA A 5 -0.49 13.70 -29.65
N MET A 6 0.05 14.87 -30.07
CA MET A 6 -0.09 16.13 -29.34
C MET A 6 -1.56 16.61 -29.31
N ALA A 7 -2.29 16.45 -30.41
CA ALA A 7 -3.73 16.75 -30.46
C ALA A 7 -4.56 15.80 -29.56
N ALA A 8 -4.07 14.58 -29.33
CA ALA A 8 -4.65 13.61 -28.40
C ALA A 8 -4.22 13.80 -26.94
N GLY A 9 -3.42 14.85 -26.63
CA GLY A 9 -3.07 15.22 -25.26
C GLY A 9 -1.62 14.92 -24.84
N LEU A 10 -0.78 14.39 -25.71
CA LEU A 10 0.64 14.22 -25.43
C LEU A 10 1.28 15.60 -25.14
N TYR A 11 2.08 15.71 -24.06
CA TYR A 11 2.71 16.94 -23.58
C TYR A 11 1.77 18.03 -23.01
N HIS A 12 0.51 17.71 -22.68
CA HIS A 12 -0.28 18.66 -21.88
C HIS A 12 0.32 18.83 -20.47
N PRO A 13 0.00 19.91 -19.73
CA PRO A 13 0.65 20.23 -18.44
C PRO A 13 0.61 19.13 -17.37
N ASN A 14 -0.35 18.21 -17.46
CA ASN A 14 -0.49 17.07 -16.54
C ASN A 14 -0.11 15.72 -17.21
N CYS A 15 0.50 15.73 -18.38
CA CYS A 15 0.96 14.51 -19.04
C CYS A 15 2.16 13.94 -18.28
N LYS A 16 2.05 12.69 -17.84
CA LYS A 16 3.14 11.94 -17.19
C LYS A 16 3.82 10.97 -18.16
N ASP A 17 3.36 10.95 -19.40
CA ASP A 17 3.89 10.04 -20.41
C ASP A 17 5.26 10.52 -20.89
N GLY A 18 6.22 9.62 -20.86
CA GLY A 18 7.53 9.81 -21.47
C GLY A 18 7.57 9.15 -22.85
N HIS A 19 8.47 9.60 -23.71
CA HIS A 19 8.78 8.88 -24.93
C HIS A 19 10.29 8.77 -25.09
N THR A 20 10.73 7.69 -25.71
CA THR A 20 12.12 7.49 -26.11
C THR A 20 12.19 7.46 -27.64
N THR A 21 13.31 7.89 -28.18
CA THR A 21 13.53 7.80 -29.63
C THR A 21 13.67 6.33 -30.02
N TYR A 22 12.83 5.89 -30.95
CA TYR A 22 12.89 4.54 -31.53
C TYR A 22 13.71 4.56 -32.81
N PHE A 23 14.75 3.74 -32.86
CA PHE A 23 15.56 3.53 -34.05
C PHE A 23 15.30 2.14 -34.62
N LEU A 24 14.78 2.08 -35.85
CA LEU A 24 14.49 0.82 -36.53
C LEU A 24 15.76 -0.03 -36.64
N GLY A 25 15.70 -1.26 -36.15
CA GLY A 25 16.82 -2.21 -36.16
C GLY A 25 17.86 -2.04 -35.03
N ILE A 26 17.70 -1.02 -34.16
CA ILE A 26 18.57 -0.77 -33.01
C ILE A 26 17.78 -0.85 -31.69
N SER A 27 16.60 -0.23 -31.67
CA SER A 27 15.75 -0.23 -30.50
C SER A 27 14.81 -1.42 -30.51
N THR A 28 14.69 -2.10 -29.38
CA THR A 28 13.64 -3.10 -29.17
C THR A 28 12.33 -2.34 -28.89
N PRO A 29 11.22 -2.59 -29.62
CA PRO A 29 9.92 -2.05 -29.23
C PRO A 29 9.62 -2.48 -27.78
N PRO A 30 8.99 -1.62 -26.96
CA PRO A 30 8.42 -2.11 -25.71
C PRO A 30 7.46 -3.26 -26.08
N ASP A 31 7.66 -4.41 -25.46
CA ASP A 31 6.72 -5.52 -25.59
C ASP A 31 5.32 -5.00 -25.23
N ASP A 32 4.28 -5.55 -25.87
CA ASP A 32 2.89 -5.28 -25.52
C ASP A 32 2.68 -5.80 -24.08
N GLN A 33 2.98 -4.94 -23.10
CA GLN A 33 3.01 -5.31 -21.67
C GLN A 33 1.61 -5.53 -21.09
N PHE A 34 0.56 -5.17 -21.85
CA PHE A 34 -0.81 -5.26 -21.37
C PHE A 34 -1.71 -5.93 -22.38
N THR A 35 -2.55 -6.85 -21.92
CA THR A 35 -3.64 -7.40 -22.72
C THR A 35 -4.70 -6.32 -22.95
N LYS A 36 -5.51 -6.50 -23.98
CA LYS A 36 -6.63 -5.57 -24.29
C LYS A 36 -7.56 -5.38 -23.09
N LYS A 37 -7.81 -6.44 -22.32
CA LYS A 37 -8.66 -6.40 -21.11
C LYS A 37 -8.01 -5.59 -19.97
N GLU A 38 -6.70 -5.70 -19.81
CA GLU A 38 -5.95 -4.89 -18.83
C GLU A 38 -5.94 -3.41 -19.20
N ILE A 39 -5.82 -3.09 -20.51
CA ILE A 39 -5.91 -1.70 -20.97
C ILE A 39 -7.30 -1.12 -20.70
N GLU A 40 -8.38 -1.86 -21.01
CA GLU A 40 -9.75 -1.44 -20.70
C GLU A 40 -9.95 -1.21 -19.22
N GLN A 41 -9.40 -2.09 -18.35
CA GLN A 41 -9.46 -1.93 -16.90
C GLN A 41 -8.67 -0.70 -16.42
N ILE A 42 -7.46 -0.48 -16.95
CA ILE A 42 -6.64 0.71 -16.64
C ILE A 42 -7.38 2.00 -17.03
N GLU A 43 -8.07 2.01 -18.17
CA GLU A 43 -8.85 3.17 -18.58
C GLU A 43 -10.06 3.44 -17.68
N GLU A 44 -10.75 2.40 -17.22
CA GLU A 44 -11.87 2.55 -16.27
C GLU A 44 -11.38 3.04 -14.93
N ASP A 45 -10.31 2.44 -14.38
CA ASP A 45 -9.69 2.84 -13.12
C ASP A 45 -9.21 4.30 -13.18
N TYR A 46 -8.60 4.71 -14.31
CA TYR A 46 -8.18 6.09 -14.52
C TYR A 46 -9.36 7.07 -14.55
N LYS A 47 -10.46 6.73 -15.23
CA LYS A 47 -11.67 7.56 -15.27
C LYS A 47 -12.29 7.72 -13.88
N ASP A 48 -12.30 6.66 -13.09
CA ASP A 48 -12.86 6.71 -11.74
C ASP A 48 -11.94 7.47 -10.77
N ASP A 49 -10.62 7.33 -10.89
CA ASP A 49 -9.64 8.14 -10.14
C ASP A 49 -9.79 9.64 -10.49
N GLN A 50 -9.96 9.99 -11.76
CA GLN A 50 -10.20 11.38 -12.18
C GLN A 50 -11.50 11.97 -11.59
N LYS A 51 -12.59 11.19 -11.57
CA LYS A 51 -13.84 11.62 -10.94
C LYS A 51 -13.69 11.85 -9.44
N GLN A 52 -12.98 10.95 -8.77
CA GLN A 52 -12.72 11.05 -7.34
C GLN A 52 -11.86 12.27 -7.03
N GLN A 53 -10.73 12.45 -7.71
CA GLN A 53 -9.86 13.62 -7.55
C GLN A 53 -10.62 14.94 -7.83
N TYR A 54 -11.53 14.95 -8.78
CA TYR A 54 -12.38 16.10 -9.03
C TYR A 54 -13.30 16.37 -7.84
N ALA A 55 -13.96 15.34 -7.31
CA ALA A 55 -14.84 15.48 -6.15
C ALA A 55 -14.08 15.97 -4.91
N GLU A 56 -12.88 15.48 -4.64
CA GLU A 56 -12.00 15.93 -3.55
C GLU A 56 -11.62 17.40 -3.70
N ARG A 57 -11.22 17.82 -4.91
CA ARG A 57 -10.93 19.24 -5.19
C ARG A 57 -12.15 20.16 -4.99
N GLN A 58 -13.35 19.69 -5.33
CA GLN A 58 -14.57 20.44 -5.10
C GLN A 58 -14.92 20.51 -3.60
N GLU A 59 -14.76 19.42 -2.87
CA GLU A 59 -14.94 19.38 -1.42
C GLU A 59 -14.03 20.39 -0.72
N GLU A 60 -12.75 20.39 -1.00
CA GLU A 60 -11.80 21.37 -0.47
C GLU A 60 -12.16 22.80 -0.85
N LYS A 61 -12.53 23.05 -2.12
CA LYS A 61 -12.93 24.38 -2.59
C LYS A 61 -14.12 24.89 -1.79
N PHE A 62 -15.17 24.11 -1.64
CA PHE A 62 -16.36 24.51 -0.91
C PHE A 62 -16.10 24.58 0.59
N GLY A 63 -15.21 23.78 1.15
CA GLY A 63 -14.72 23.88 2.53
C GLY A 63 -14.04 25.22 2.79
N ARG A 64 -13.13 25.63 1.91
CA ARG A 64 -12.50 26.96 2.01
C ARG A 64 -13.52 28.08 1.89
N LEU A 65 -14.45 28.01 0.94
CA LEU A 65 -15.49 29.04 0.78
C LEU A 65 -16.43 29.12 2.00
N ALA A 66 -16.79 27.96 2.60
CA ALA A 66 -17.60 27.92 3.81
C ALA A 66 -16.87 28.54 5.02
N ASN A 67 -15.57 28.30 5.16
CA ASN A 67 -14.79 28.81 6.28
C ASN A 67 -14.52 30.32 6.18
N TYR A 68 -14.26 30.84 4.99
CA TYR A 68 -13.80 32.19 4.79
C TYR A 68 -14.87 33.16 4.25
N SER A 69 -16.07 32.70 3.90
CA SER A 69 -17.15 33.61 3.50
C SER A 69 -17.56 34.52 4.67
N LEU A 70 -17.74 35.79 4.40
CA LEU A 70 -18.23 36.74 5.39
C LEU A 70 -19.76 36.72 5.53
N ASP A 71 -20.46 36.29 4.49
CA ASP A 71 -21.92 36.20 4.47
C ASP A 71 -22.39 34.86 5.09
N PRO A 72 -23.20 34.92 6.18
CA PRO A 72 -23.74 33.73 6.84
C PRO A 72 -24.59 32.80 5.95
N MET A 73 -25.32 33.39 4.98
CA MET A 73 -26.13 32.62 4.03
C MET A 73 -25.23 31.82 3.09
N ASN A 74 -24.19 32.45 2.55
CA ASN A 74 -23.22 31.81 1.68
C ASN A 74 -22.44 30.74 2.43
N LYS A 75 -22.08 30.92 3.70
CA LYS A 75 -21.47 29.87 4.54
C LYS A 75 -22.31 28.61 4.55
N LYS A 76 -23.62 28.72 4.79
CA LYS A 76 -24.51 27.55 4.81
C LYS A 76 -24.60 26.88 3.45
N VAL A 77 -24.72 27.67 2.37
CA VAL A 77 -24.77 27.13 1.01
C VAL A 77 -23.47 26.35 0.67
N TYR A 78 -22.31 26.94 1.00
CA TYR A 78 -21.02 26.30 0.73
C TYR A 78 -20.79 25.06 1.59
N ALA A 79 -21.19 25.07 2.87
CA ALA A 79 -21.12 23.90 3.74
C ALA A 79 -22.02 22.74 3.22
N THR A 80 -23.22 23.06 2.73
CA THR A 80 -24.11 22.05 2.10
C THR A 80 -23.45 21.46 0.85
N ARG A 81 -22.87 22.30 -0.01
CA ARG A 81 -22.16 21.84 -1.22
C ARG A 81 -20.90 21.03 -0.86
N GLN A 82 -20.16 21.44 0.16
CA GLN A 82 -19.03 20.66 0.66
C GLN A 82 -19.44 19.23 1.05
N ASN A 83 -20.53 19.11 1.84
CA ASN A 83 -21.04 17.81 2.23
C ASN A 83 -21.48 16.93 1.04
N GLN A 84 -22.13 17.54 0.03
CA GLN A 84 -22.51 16.82 -1.19
C GLN A 84 -21.29 16.29 -1.95
N TRP A 85 -20.23 17.09 -2.06
CA TRP A 85 -18.99 16.65 -2.71
C TRP A 85 -18.22 15.65 -1.86
N LYS A 86 -18.26 15.80 -0.53
CA LYS A 86 -17.69 14.82 0.40
C LYS A 86 -18.33 13.44 0.23
N GLU A 87 -19.65 13.35 0.09
CA GLU A 87 -20.33 12.10 -0.19
C GLU A 87 -19.93 11.46 -1.53
N GLN A 88 -19.61 12.28 -2.54
CA GLN A 88 -19.13 11.81 -3.84
C GLN A 88 -17.65 11.43 -3.81
N ALA A 89 -16.81 12.17 -3.09
CA ALA A 89 -15.40 11.87 -2.89
C ALA A 89 -15.20 10.59 -2.06
N TYR A 90 -16.06 10.39 -1.07
CA TYR A 90 -16.08 9.21 -0.20
C TYR A 90 -17.13 8.18 -0.65
N ARG A 91 -17.18 7.84 -1.95
CA ARG A 91 -17.98 6.68 -2.34
C ARG A 91 -17.51 5.49 -1.51
N PRO A 92 -18.38 4.89 -0.69
CA PRO A 92 -17.98 3.73 0.08
C PRO A 92 -17.53 2.66 -0.90
N VAL A 93 -16.32 2.14 -0.69
CA VAL A 93 -15.85 0.95 -1.39
C VAL A 93 -16.94 -0.11 -1.23
N THR A 94 -17.42 -0.69 -2.34
CA THR A 94 -18.46 -1.71 -2.29
C THR A 94 -17.96 -2.87 -1.47
N ARG A 95 -18.52 -3.03 -0.28
CA ARG A 95 -18.11 -4.06 0.69
C ARG A 95 -19.07 -5.23 0.59
N GLY A 96 -18.54 -6.43 0.53
CA GLY A 96 -19.29 -7.68 0.58
C GLY A 96 -19.78 -8.03 1.98
N ASP A 97 -20.10 -9.30 2.17
CA ASP A 97 -20.59 -9.81 3.45
C ASP A 97 -19.59 -9.63 4.58
N ALA A 98 -20.12 -9.42 5.79
CA ALA A 98 -19.32 -9.29 6.99
C ALA A 98 -18.72 -10.65 7.40
N THR A 99 -17.45 -10.64 7.78
CA THR A 99 -16.78 -11.79 8.41
C THR A 99 -15.95 -11.30 9.59
N THR A 100 -15.50 -12.21 10.43
CA THR A 100 -14.67 -11.87 11.60
C THR A 100 -13.25 -12.37 11.40
N ILE A 101 -12.28 -11.54 11.76
CA ILE A 101 -10.86 -11.88 11.74
C ILE A 101 -10.28 -11.66 13.14
N GLN A 102 -9.53 -12.64 13.64
CA GLN A 102 -8.81 -12.52 14.89
C GLN A 102 -7.47 -11.80 14.64
N ILE A 103 -7.28 -10.62 15.26
CA ILE A 103 -6.07 -9.81 15.11
C ILE A 103 -5.10 -9.98 16.28
N LYS A 104 -5.61 -10.44 17.43
CA LYS A 104 -4.85 -10.82 18.63
C LYS A 104 -5.57 -11.99 19.31
N PRO A 105 -4.93 -12.74 20.23
CA PRO A 105 -5.55 -13.87 20.91
C PRO A 105 -6.90 -13.55 21.56
N ASP A 106 -7.06 -12.31 22.04
CA ASP A 106 -8.20 -11.80 22.78
C ASP A 106 -9.05 -10.77 22.01
N LYS A 107 -8.70 -10.49 20.73
CA LYS A 107 -9.37 -9.45 19.94
C LYS A 107 -9.70 -9.91 18.54
N THR A 108 -11.00 -9.86 18.22
CA THR A 108 -11.54 -10.05 16.87
C THR A 108 -12.11 -8.75 16.33
N ILE A 109 -12.05 -8.57 15.03
CA ILE A 109 -12.65 -7.44 14.32
C ILE A 109 -13.64 -7.93 13.26
N THR A 110 -14.66 -7.14 12.98
CA THR A 110 -15.57 -7.37 11.87
C THR A 110 -15.03 -6.68 10.63
N VAL A 111 -14.86 -7.45 9.56
CA VAL A 111 -14.34 -6.96 8.29
C VAL A 111 -15.26 -7.36 7.14
N ARG A 112 -15.15 -6.64 6.02
CA ARG A 112 -15.88 -6.96 4.78
C ARG A 112 -14.91 -7.07 3.63
N LYS A 113 -15.14 -8.07 2.77
CA LYS A 113 -14.36 -8.25 1.54
C LYS A 113 -14.65 -7.11 0.57
N VAL A 114 -13.62 -6.62 -0.10
CA VAL A 114 -13.72 -5.65 -1.19
C VAL A 114 -13.66 -6.39 -2.51
N ASN A 115 -14.73 -6.28 -3.31
CA ASN A 115 -14.88 -7.06 -4.53
C ASN A 115 -14.18 -6.45 -5.78
N SER A 116 -13.62 -5.24 -5.64
CA SER A 116 -12.97 -4.53 -6.75
C SER A 116 -11.49 -4.86 -6.95
N TYR A 117 -10.91 -5.75 -6.15
CA TYR A 117 -9.50 -6.14 -6.25
C TYR A 117 -9.33 -7.62 -6.51
N SER A 118 -8.30 -7.95 -7.29
CA SER A 118 -7.83 -9.33 -7.41
C SER A 118 -7.20 -9.76 -6.09
N GLY A 119 -7.75 -10.80 -5.46
CA GLY A 119 -7.29 -11.32 -4.19
C GLY A 119 -8.19 -11.00 -3.01
N ASP A 120 -7.72 -11.34 -1.83
CA ASP A 120 -8.48 -11.26 -0.58
C ASP A 120 -8.18 -9.97 0.17
N VAL A 121 -8.87 -8.88 -0.19
CA VAL A 121 -8.78 -7.57 0.48
C VAL A 121 -10.01 -7.37 1.37
N TYR A 122 -9.77 -7.06 2.64
CA TYR A 122 -10.81 -6.86 3.66
C TYR A 122 -10.62 -5.53 4.37
N ILE A 123 -11.72 -4.85 4.65
CA ILE A 123 -11.73 -3.58 5.40
C ILE A 123 -12.59 -3.76 6.65
N SER A 124 -12.09 -3.33 7.80
CA SER A 124 -12.88 -3.26 9.04
C SER A 124 -14.05 -2.30 8.90
N ASP A 125 -15.16 -2.62 9.55
CA ASP A 125 -16.32 -1.74 9.62
C ASP A 125 -16.00 -0.40 10.34
N GLN A 126 -14.95 -0.38 11.17
CA GLN A 126 -14.45 0.81 11.86
C GLN A 126 -13.34 1.56 11.10
N ALA A 127 -12.80 0.97 10.04
CA ALA A 127 -11.75 1.60 9.27
C ALA A 127 -12.32 2.60 8.26
N ASN A 128 -11.77 3.81 8.28
CA ASN A 128 -12.05 4.83 7.28
C ASN A 128 -10.84 4.94 6.35
N ILE A 129 -10.96 4.40 5.15
CA ILE A 129 -9.92 4.44 4.12
C ILE A 129 -10.48 4.99 2.82
N LYS A 130 -9.73 5.89 2.20
CA LYS A 130 -10.07 6.41 0.87
C LYS A 130 -9.81 5.35 -0.20
N PRO A 131 -10.65 5.25 -1.24
CA PRO A 131 -10.46 4.29 -2.34
C PRO A 131 -9.07 4.39 -2.98
N ARG A 132 -8.54 5.60 -3.17
CA ARG A 132 -7.19 5.82 -3.69
C ARG A 132 -6.11 5.22 -2.79
N ALA A 133 -6.19 5.42 -1.48
CA ALA A 133 -5.23 4.84 -0.54
C ALA A 133 -5.27 3.30 -0.58
N LEU A 134 -6.46 2.72 -0.65
CA LEU A 134 -6.64 1.28 -0.80
C LEU A 134 -6.03 0.75 -2.11
N HIS A 135 -6.26 1.46 -3.22
CA HIS A 135 -5.66 1.12 -4.51
C HIS A 135 -4.12 1.15 -4.44
N LEU A 136 -3.55 2.20 -3.85
CA LEU A 136 -2.10 2.32 -3.70
C LEU A 136 -1.50 1.23 -2.81
N ILE A 137 -2.15 0.89 -1.69
CA ILE A 137 -1.74 -0.21 -0.82
C ILE A 137 -1.70 -1.52 -1.61
N ASN A 138 -2.76 -1.86 -2.35
CA ASN A 138 -2.78 -3.09 -3.15
C ASN A 138 -1.68 -3.08 -4.22
N LYS A 139 -1.53 -2.00 -4.95
CA LYS A 139 -0.51 -1.83 -5.99
C LYS A 139 0.92 -1.93 -5.43
N HIS A 140 1.20 -1.30 -4.28
CA HIS A 140 2.52 -1.37 -3.66
C HIS A 140 2.81 -2.76 -3.10
N THR A 141 1.80 -3.44 -2.56
CA THR A 141 1.93 -4.85 -2.13
C THR A 141 2.33 -5.73 -3.31
N GLU A 142 1.66 -5.62 -4.45
CA GLU A 142 1.98 -6.38 -5.67
C GLU A 142 3.38 -6.07 -6.18
N LYS A 143 3.75 -4.79 -6.26
CA LYS A 143 5.10 -4.39 -6.67
C LYS A 143 6.19 -4.89 -5.72
N ALA A 144 5.94 -4.85 -4.41
CA ALA A 144 6.87 -5.37 -3.43
C ALA A 144 7.04 -6.89 -3.56
N MET A 145 5.95 -7.62 -3.79
CA MET A 145 6.01 -9.06 -4.07
C MET A 145 6.86 -9.37 -5.31
N GLU A 146 6.62 -8.64 -6.40
CA GLU A 146 7.40 -8.78 -7.64
C GLU A 146 8.89 -8.50 -7.38
N GLN A 147 9.21 -7.37 -6.73
CA GLN A 147 10.60 -6.99 -6.43
C GLN A 147 11.32 -8.01 -5.55
N TRP A 148 10.64 -8.59 -4.57
CA TRP A 148 11.21 -9.58 -3.67
C TRP A 148 11.14 -11.02 -4.22
N GLY A 149 10.62 -11.22 -5.43
CA GLY A 149 10.47 -12.52 -6.08
C GLY A 149 9.53 -13.45 -5.31
N ILE A 150 8.45 -12.89 -4.77
CA ILE A 150 7.36 -13.65 -4.15
C ILE A 150 6.34 -13.99 -5.23
N SER A 151 5.99 -15.26 -5.36
CA SER A 151 5.06 -15.72 -6.37
C SER A 151 3.63 -15.19 -6.13
N GLU A 152 2.89 -14.90 -7.20
CA GLU A 152 1.54 -14.32 -7.13
C GLU A 152 0.52 -15.26 -6.44
N ASP A 153 0.69 -16.57 -6.60
CA ASP A 153 -0.15 -17.58 -5.91
C ASP A 153 0.02 -17.57 -4.38
N ARG A 154 1.06 -16.91 -3.89
CA ARG A 154 1.32 -16.69 -2.46
C ARG A 154 0.82 -15.36 -1.95
N LYS A 155 0.12 -14.55 -2.78
CA LYS A 155 -0.39 -13.24 -2.37
C LYS A 155 -1.10 -13.32 -1.03
N PRO A 156 -0.72 -12.49 -0.03
CA PRO A 156 -1.30 -12.54 1.29
C PRO A 156 -2.73 -11.98 1.28
N LYS A 157 -3.53 -12.40 2.24
CA LYS A 157 -4.76 -11.71 2.58
C LYS A 157 -4.41 -10.31 3.10
N ILE A 158 -4.98 -9.27 2.51
CA ILE A 158 -4.81 -7.88 2.95
C ILE A 158 -5.98 -7.51 3.87
N VAL A 159 -5.69 -7.03 5.06
CA VAL A 159 -6.69 -6.57 6.03
C VAL A 159 -6.38 -5.14 6.43
N ILE A 160 -7.38 -4.28 6.35
CA ILE A 160 -7.31 -2.88 6.74
C ILE A 160 -8.11 -2.68 8.04
N PRO A 161 -7.49 -2.79 9.23
CA PRO A 161 -8.13 -2.45 10.49
C PRO A 161 -8.16 -0.92 10.68
N SER A 162 -8.94 -0.45 11.66
CA SER A 162 -8.83 0.93 12.12
C SER A 162 -7.61 1.12 13.01
N SER A 163 -7.18 2.38 13.20
CA SER A 163 -6.10 2.73 14.12
C SER A 163 -6.41 2.35 15.58
N ASP A 164 -7.68 2.36 15.98
CA ASP A 164 -8.10 1.96 17.32
C ASP A 164 -8.08 0.43 17.51
N GLU A 165 -8.24 -0.31 16.43
CA GLU A 165 -8.15 -1.77 16.46
C GLU A 165 -6.70 -2.26 16.56
N MET A 166 -5.76 -1.54 15.93
CA MET A 166 -4.32 -1.83 15.98
C MET A 166 -3.47 -0.56 16.20
N PRO A 167 -3.43 0.01 17.41
CA PRO A 167 -2.85 1.34 17.64
C PRO A 167 -1.31 1.39 17.64
N THR A 168 -0.62 0.26 17.60
CA THR A 168 0.84 0.20 17.87
C THR A 168 1.72 -0.04 16.65
N ALA A 169 1.15 -0.22 15.46
CA ALA A 169 1.91 -0.50 14.25
C ALA A 169 1.25 0.13 13.02
N TYR A 170 2.03 0.47 12.01
CA TYR A 170 1.53 0.90 10.69
C TYR A 170 1.20 -0.28 9.78
N GLY A 171 1.94 -1.35 9.91
CA GLY A 171 1.76 -2.62 9.23
C GLY A 171 2.08 -3.78 10.15
N LYS A 172 1.68 -4.97 9.74
CA LYS A 172 2.05 -6.24 10.39
C LYS A 172 1.82 -7.38 9.42
N TYR A 173 2.83 -8.21 9.22
CA TYR A 173 2.66 -9.49 8.54
C TYR A 173 2.45 -10.63 9.55
N ASP A 174 1.39 -11.39 9.37
CA ASP A 174 1.09 -12.62 10.12
C ASP A 174 1.50 -13.83 9.29
N ALA A 175 2.64 -14.40 9.63
CA ALA A 175 3.22 -15.51 8.90
C ALA A 175 2.43 -16.82 9.05
N ILE A 176 1.67 -17.02 10.12
CA ILE A 176 0.86 -18.22 10.33
C ILE A 176 -0.33 -18.25 9.38
N ASN A 177 -1.02 -17.10 9.25
CA ASN A 177 -2.25 -17.00 8.47
C ASN A 177 -2.04 -16.42 7.07
N ASN A 178 -0.79 -16.17 6.67
CA ASN A 178 -0.44 -15.44 5.44
C ASN A 178 -1.31 -14.20 5.25
N THR A 179 -1.35 -13.34 6.26
CA THR A 179 -2.20 -12.15 6.29
C THR A 179 -1.34 -10.93 6.59
N VAL A 180 -1.52 -9.87 5.81
CA VAL A 180 -0.90 -8.59 6.08
C VAL A 180 -1.96 -7.58 6.53
N TYR A 181 -1.63 -6.83 7.56
CA TYR A 181 -2.45 -5.75 8.10
C TYR A 181 -1.80 -4.42 7.76
N TYR A 182 -2.57 -3.49 7.19
CA TYR A 182 -2.12 -2.13 6.95
C TYR A 182 -3.06 -1.17 7.65
N ILE A 183 -2.51 -0.31 8.52
CA ILE A 183 -3.29 0.59 9.34
C ILE A 183 -3.27 1.97 8.71
N PRO A 184 -4.40 2.44 8.17
CA PRO A 184 -4.48 3.77 7.63
C PRO A 184 -4.43 4.78 8.78
N GLN A 185 -3.44 5.67 8.77
CA GLN A 185 -3.45 6.83 9.66
C GLN A 185 -4.22 7.98 9.02
N VAL A 186 -5.25 8.45 9.70
CA VAL A 186 -6.24 9.40 9.16
C VAL A 186 -5.61 10.71 8.69
N GLU A 187 -4.51 11.17 9.31
CA GLU A 187 -3.86 12.43 8.95
C GLU A 187 -2.73 12.29 7.92
N ASN A 188 -2.16 11.09 7.76
CA ASN A 188 -1.02 10.81 6.89
C ASN A 188 -1.25 9.68 5.88
N ASN A 189 -2.47 9.21 5.73
CA ASN A 189 -2.83 8.08 4.86
C ASN A 189 -2.29 8.22 3.44
N GLU A 190 -2.39 9.42 2.87
CA GLU A 190 -1.95 9.68 1.50
C GLU A 190 -0.43 9.60 1.38
N VAL A 191 0.31 10.12 2.36
CA VAL A 191 1.77 10.14 2.34
C VAL A 191 2.33 8.73 2.53
N ILE A 192 1.79 7.95 3.46
CA ILE A 192 2.24 6.57 3.71
C ILE A 192 1.87 5.68 2.53
N ALA A 193 0.63 5.76 2.04
CA ALA A 193 0.19 5.00 0.88
C ALA A 193 0.98 5.39 -0.39
N ASP A 194 1.26 6.67 -0.60
CA ASP A 194 2.04 7.14 -1.76
C ASP A 194 3.49 6.67 -1.71
N SER A 195 4.10 6.55 -0.52
CA SER A 195 5.49 6.07 -0.39
C SER A 195 5.64 4.57 -0.57
N GLY A 196 4.62 3.78 -0.23
CA GLY A 196 4.67 2.32 -0.21
C GLY A 196 5.63 1.71 0.80
N SER A 197 6.17 2.51 1.72
CA SER A 197 7.22 2.03 2.63
C SER A 197 6.74 0.92 3.57
N VAL A 198 5.51 1.00 4.04
CA VAL A 198 4.93 -0.02 4.92
C VAL A 198 4.72 -1.34 4.16
N GLU A 199 4.19 -1.26 2.94
CA GLU A 199 3.94 -2.44 2.11
C GLU A 199 5.23 -3.18 1.76
N TYR A 200 6.28 -2.43 1.38
CA TYR A 200 7.59 -3.04 1.10
C TYR A 200 8.21 -3.68 2.33
N HIS A 201 8.08 -3.07 3.51
CA HIS A 201 8.55 -3.61 4.77
C HIS A 201 7.84 -4.93 5.12
N GLU A 202 6.51 -4.94 5.10
CA GLU A 202 5.73 -6.13 5.44
C GLU A 202 5.92 -7.26 4.41
N MET A 203 6.08 -6.94 3.14
CA MET A 203 6.37 -7.94 2.12
C MET A 203 7.81 -8.49 2.24
N TRP A 204 8.76 -7.75 2.84
CA TRP A 204 10.04 -8.34 3.21
C TRP A 204 9.89 -9.41 4.31
N HIS A 205 9.08 -9.16 5.33
CA HIS A 205 8.75 -10.19 6.34
C HIS A 205 8.07 -11.42 5.69
N MET A 206 7.23 -11.21 4.71
CA MET A 206 6.69 -12.32 3.93
C MET A 206 7.79 -13.10 3.19
N LYS A 207 8.78 -12.41 2.60
CA LYS A 207 9.95 -13.05 1.97
C LYS A 207 10.75 -13.89 2.96
N GLN A 208 10.96 -13.39 4.18
CA GLN A 208 11.61 -14.15 5.26
C GLN A 208 10.79 -15.40 5.60
N ALA A 209 9.47 -15.29 5.67
CA ALA A 209 8.57 -16.42 5.93
C ALA A 209 8.60 -17.45 4.80
N GLU A 210 8.61 -17.03 3.52
CA GLU A 210 8.73 -17.95 2.37
C GLU A 210 10.06 -18.68 2.39
N ASN A 211 11.17 -18.03 2.73
CA ASN A 211 12.47 -18.67 2.88
C ASN A 211 12.45 -19.76 3.97
N PHE A 212 11.75 -19.52 5.08
CA PHE A 212 11.55 -20.52 6.11
C PHE A 212 10.69 -21.70 5.61
N ARG A 213 9.55 -21.40 4.96
CA ARG A 213 8.61 -22.40 4.43
C ARG A 213 9.28 -23.35 3.42
N MET A 214 10.09 -22.81 2.52
CA MET A 214 10.82 -23.60 1.55
C MET A 214 11.75 -24.62 2.20
N LYS A 215 12.28 -24.33 3.38
CA LYS A 215 13.26 -25.19 4.07
C LYS A 215 12.63 -26.12 5.11
N TYR A 216 11.61 -25.66 5.81
CA TYR A 216 11.09 -26.31 7.00
C TYR A 216 9.60 -26.65 6.93
N GLY A 217 8.91 -26.27 5.84
CA GLY A 217 7.45 -26.41 5.70
C GLY A 217 6.66 -25.26 6.29
N GLU A 218 5.34 -25.41 6.33
CA GLU A 218 4.43 -24.35 6.74
C GLU A 218 4.69 -23.86 8.18
N ILE A 219 4.45 -22.56 8.39
CA ILE A 219 4.59 -21.91 9.70
C ILE A 219 3.29 -22.14 10.48
N THR A 220 3.42 -22.76 11.65
CA THR A 220 2.33 -23.06 12.57
C THR A 220 2.58 -22.40 13.93
N LYS A 221 1.60 -22.47 14.83
CA LYS A 221 1.78 -21.95 16.20
C LYS A 221 2.90 -22.69 16.95
N GLU A 222 3.06 -23.99 16.68
CA GLU A 222 4.04 -24.86 17.33
C GLU A 222 5.47 -24.54 16.90
N ASN A 223 5.70 -24.14 15.65
CA ASN A 223 7.04 -23.86 15.13
C ASN A 223 7.31 -22.34 14.95
N TYR A 224 6.41 -21.48 15.38
CA TYR A 224 6.52 -20.03 15.19
C TYR A 224 7.81 -19.44 15.82
N ASN A 225 8.19 -19.90 17.01
CA ASN A 225 9.44 -19.45 17.64
C ASN A 225 10.66 -19.84 16.79
N ASN A 226 10.68 -21.05 16.23
CA ASN A 226 11.75 -21.50 15.34
C ASN A 226 11.83 -20.64 14.07
N TYR A 227 10.65 -20.21 13.54
CA TYR A 227 10.60 -19.26 12.42
C TYR A 227 11.26 -17.93 12.80
N ILE A 228 10.89 -17.33 13.94
CA ILE A 228 11.46 -16.05 14.39
C ILE A 228 12.97 -16.15 14.59
N GLU A 229 13.44 -17.19 15.30
CA GLU A 229 14.88 -17.43 15.53
C GLU A 229 15.63 -17.59 14.19
N HIS A 230 15.06 -18.35 13.27
CA HIS A 230 15.64 -18.56 11.94
C HIS A 230 15.74 -17.25 11.16
N SER A 231 14.66 -16.47 11.10
CA SER A 231 14.61 -15.19 10.40
C SER A 231 15.61 -14.20 10.99
N CYS A 232 15.66 -14.05 12.31
CA CYS A 232 16.63 -13.19 12.98
C CYS A 232 18.08 -13.63 12.70
N LYS A 233 18.35 -14.92 12.69
CA LYS A 233 19.69 -15.46 12.40
C LYS A 233 20.11 -15.19 10.94
N MET A 234 19.20 -15.42 10.00
CA MET A 234 19.48 -15.18 8.59
C MET A 234 19.69 -13.68 8.32
N ALA A 235 18.81 -12.85 8.89
CA ALA A 235 18.94 -11.40 8.81
C ALA A 235 20.24 -10.89 9.44
N LYS A 236 20.65 -11.44 10.59
CA LYS A 236 21.94 -11.08 11.21
C LYS A 236 23.13 -11.36 10.28
N ASN A 237 23.14 -12.53 9.64
CA ASN A 237 24.19 -12.87 8.68
C ASN A 237 24.23 -11.88 7.50
N GLU A 238 23.08 -11.50 6.99
CA GLU A 238 22.98 -10.52 5.89
C GLU A 238 23.45 -9.13 6.32
N ILE A 239 23.00 -8.66 7.49
CA ILE A 239 23.39 -7.39 8.10
C ILE A 239 24.91 -7.33 8.29
N ASP A 240 25.53 -8.40 8.81
CA ASP A 240 26.98 -8.50 8.98
C ASP A 240 27.72 -8.47 7.63
N ARG A 241 27.17 -9.16 6.63
CA ARG A 241 27.73 -9.15 5.25
C ARG A 241 27.69 -7.74 4.62
N LEU A 242 26.64 -6.98 4.94
CA LEU A 242 26.48 -5.58 4.49
C LEU A 242 27.33 -4.59 5.28
N GLY A 243 28.05 -5.03 6.33
CA GLY A 243 28.85 -4.17 7.19
C GLY A 243 28.03 -3.30 8.14
N ILE A 244 26.73 -3.61 8.33
CA ILE A 244 25.85 -2.88 9.23
C ILE A 244 26.13 -3.34 10.67
N ASN A 245 26.37 -2.40 11.56
CA ASN A 245 26.71 -2.62 12.95
C ASN A 245 26.12 -1.53 13.85
N GLU A 246 26.35 -1.57 15.16
CA GLU A 246 25.79 -0.62 16.12
C GLU A 246 26.19 0.85 15.90
N TYR A 247 27.29 1.11 15.17
CA TYR A 247 27.81 2.45 14.92
C TYR A 247 27.21 3.11 13.66
N ASN A 248 26.67 2.31 12.73
CA ASN A 248 26.14 2.84 11.46
C ASN A 248 24.70 2.46 11.17
N VAL A 249 24.07 1.59 11.96
CA VAL A 249 22.66 1.19 11.75
C VAL A 249 21.68 2.37 11.87
N ASN A 250 22.04 3.43 12.60
CA ASN A 250 21.26 4.66 12.68
C ASN A 250 21.19 5.44 11.36
N GLU A 251 22.13 5.18 10.44
CA GLU A 251 22.09 5.75 9.08
C GLU A 251 20.94 5.15 8.24
N ILE A 252 20.40 3.99 8.64
CA ILE A 252 19.22 3.40 8.04
C ILE A 252 17.99 4.17 8.53
N SER A 253 17.68 4.06 9.82
CA SER A 253 16.60 4.80 10.50
C SER A 253 16.71 4.65 12.02
N ASP A 254 16.02 5.54 12.75
CA ASP A 254 15.87 5.41 14.22
C ASP A 254 15.13 4.11 14.62
N TYR A 255 14.25 3.62 13.76
CA TYR A 255 13.57 2.35 13.97
C TYR A 255 14.55 1.19 13.88
N ALA A 256 15.35 1.13 12.81
CA ALA A 256 16.38 0.11 12.63
C ALA A 256 17.37 0.08 13.79
N PHE A 257 17.81 1.25 14.27
CA PHE A 257 18.68 1.34 15.44
C PHE A 257 18.07 0.73 16.69
N ARG A 258 16.80 1.04 16.99
CA ARG A 258 16.10 0.47 18.15
C ARG A 258 15.95 -1.05 18.04
N MET A 259 15.61 -1.55 16.84
CA MET A 259 15.44 -2.98 16.58
C MET A 259 16.77 -3.74 16.66
N TYR A 260 17.86 -3.14 16.17
CA TYR A 260 19.20 -3.70 16.29
C TYR A 260 19.60 -3.94 17.77
N ARG A 261 19.36 -2.95 18.64
CA ARG A 261 19.65 -3.05 20.07
C ARG A 261 18.79 -4.09 20.80
N GLN A 262 17.64 -4.43 20.27
CA GLN A 262 16.75 -5.48 20.78
C GLN A 262 17.08 -6.87 20.21
N GLY A 263 18.06 -6.97 19.30
CA GLY A 263 18.38 -8.22 18.61
C GLY A 263 17.35 -8.62 17.53
N ARG A 264 16.45 -7.71 17.14
CA ARG A 264 15.45 -7.91 16.10
C ARG A 264 16.05 -7.57 14.73
N TYR A 265 16.99 -8.40 14.33
CA TYR A 265 17.71 -8.22 13.07
C TYR A 265 16.81 -8.41 11.85
N ASP A 266 15.75 -9.21 11.95
CA ASP A 266 14.68 -9.36 10.97
C ASP A 266 14.03 -8.02 10.59
N GLU A 267 13.77 -7.15 11.57
CA GLU A 267 13.23 -5.82 11.37
C GLU A 267 14.25 -4.85 10.74
N VAL A 268 15.52 -4.96 11.18
CA VAL A 268 16.61 -4.13 10.61
C VAL A 268 16.81 -4.44 9.13
N GLU A 269 16.79 -5.71 8.76
CA GLU A 269 16.90 -6.16 7.38
C GLU A 269 15.71 -5.67 6.55
N ALA A 270 14.48 -5.79 7.06
CA ALA A 270 13.27 -5.31 6.38
C ALA A 270 13.32 -3.80 6.13
N GLU A 271 13.73 -3.02 7.12
CA GLU A 271 13.88 -1.57 7.01
C GLU A 271 14.98 -1.19 5.99
N TYR A 272 16.13 -1.85 6.04
CA TYR A 272 17.22 -1.63 5.09
C TYR A 272 16.75 -1.85 3.63
N HIS A 273 16.12 -2.99 3.35
CA HIS A 273 15.64 -3.29 2.00
C HIS A 273 14.52 -2.35 1.56
N THR A 274 13.65 -1.94 2.47
CA THR A 274 12.61 -0.94 2.20
C THR A 274 13.20 0.38 1.72
N LEU A 275 14.27 0.86 2.35
CA LEU A 275 14.91 2.11 1.97
C LEU A 275 15.77 1.98 0.69
N LYS A 276 16.23 0.79 0.36
CA LYS A 276 17.02 0.50 -0.85
C LYS A 276 16.17 0.03 -2.03
N ARG A 277 14.81 0.02 -1.90
CA ARG A 277 13.93 -0.35 -3.01
C ARG A 277 14.17 0.54 -4.23
N LYS A 278 14.03 -0.05 -5.40
CA LYS A 278 14.24 0.61 -6.70
C LYS A 278 12.95 1.25 -7.22
#